data_4094e886f469d023ffde88a8696257f1
#
_entry.id   4094e886f469d023ffde88a8696257f1
#
_cell.length_a   1.000
_cell.length_b   1.000
_cell.length_c   1.000
_cell.angle_alpha   90.00
_cell.angle_beta   90.00
_cell.angle_gamma   90.00
#
_symmetry.space_group_name_H-M   'P 1'
#
loop_
_entity.id
_entity.type
_entity.pdbx_description
1 polymer ?
#
loop_
_entity_poly.entity_id
_entity_poly.type
_entity_poly.pdbx_seq_one_letter_code
_entity_poly.pdbx_strand_id
1 'polypeptide(L)'
;DKYSKSIDMAPLRSLGNPDFSPYDDVFCSTGADAEYVYPTFQSNGERGLFMGGNNGENYLDYITISSTGNASDFGNLQTDITAGGGVSNKVRGAIGGGFNPSTMAQNVIQYVTIATTGNAQDFGDLTVGRDRLGAVSNLSRGCWGGGSGRNPGAFTSNTVDYVTLASTGNAQDCGDLTVARE
;
A
#
# COMPACT_ATOMS: atom_id res chain seq x y z
N ASP A 1 14.79 16.21 44.65
CA ASP A 1 14.13 15.52 43.58
C ASP A 1 15.13 15.16 42.49
N LYS A 2 15.60 13.88 42.51
CA LYS A 2 16.77 13.45 41.74
C LYS A 2 16.44 13.03 40.30
N TYR A 3 15.24 13.29 39.81
CA TYR A 3 14.77 12.80 38.53
C TYR A 3 14.35 13.86 37.50
N SER A 4 14.64 15.12 37.78
CA SER A 4 14.38 16.22 36.82
C SER A 4 15.64 16.64 36.03
N LYS A 5 16.49 15.71 35.68
CA LYS A 5 17.48 16.01 34.65
C LYS A 5 16.80 15.80 33.31
N SER A 6 16.46 16.89 32.66
CA SER A 6 16.20 16.86 31.21
C SER A 6 17.34 16.11 30.54
N ILE A 7 17.05 14.99 29.91
CA ILE A 7 18.02 14.34 29.05
C ILE A 7 18.20 15.29 27.89
N ASP A 8 19.33 15.97 27.85
CA ASP A 8 19.70 16.75 26.69
C ASP A 8 19.99 15.79 25.54
N MET A 9 19.05 15.69 24.61
CA MET A 9 19.15 14.83 23.43
C MET A 9 20.08 15.41 22.35
N ALA A 10 20.61 16.64 22.55
CA ALA A 10 21.57 17.23 21.63
C ALA A 10 22.84 16.35 21.41
N PRO A 11 23.37 15.67 22.43
CA PRO A 11 24.48 14.75 22.23
C PRO A 11 24.13 13.54 21.36
N LEU A 12 22.90 13.08 21.40
CA LEU A 12 22.48 11.94 20.57
C LEU A 12 22.36 12.31 19.09
N ARG A 13 21.95 13.55 18.80
CA ARG A 13 21.97 14.09 17.44
C ARG A 13 23.40 14.28 16.89
N SER A 14 24.34 14.65 17.76
CA SER A 14 25.73 14.88 17.36
C SER A 14 26.52 13.59 17.11
N LEU A 15 26.02 12.46 17.59
CA LEU A 15 26.66 11.15 17.38
C LEU A 15 26.39 10.57 15.98
N GLY A 16 25.62 11.27 15.14
CA GLY A 16 25.48 10.95 13.72
C GLY A 16 25.06 9.50 13.49
N ASN A 17 24.10 8.99 14.27
CA ASN A 17 23.58 7.66 14.02
C ASN A 17 22.84 7.67 12.69
N PRO A 18 23.36 7.02 11.63
CA PRO A 18 22.74 7.02 10.31
C PRO A 18 21.43 6.24 10.26
N ASP A 19 21.11 5.50 11.33
CA ASP A 19 19.90 4.68 11.42
C ASP A 19 18.71 5.41 12.06
N PHE A 20 18.89 6.68 12.47
CA PHE A 20 17.72 7.48 12.82
C PHE A 20 16.94 7.84 11.57
N SER A 21 15.91 7.08 11.31
CA SER A 21 14.90 7.44 10.34
C SER A 21 14.33 8.83 10.69
N PRO A 22 14.04 9.69 9.72
CA PRO A 22 13.32 10.94 9.98
C PRO A 22 11.95 10.74 10.66
N TYR A 23 11.53 9.50 10.83
CA TYR A 23 10.33 9.11 11.58
C TYR A 23 10.62 8.79 13.05
N ASP A 24 11.88 8.68 13.44
CA ASP A 24 12.33 8.45 14.82
C ASP A 24 12.67 9.76 15.54
N ASP A 25 12.45 10.91 14.90
CA ASP A 25 12.57 12.22 15.53
C ASP A 25 11.51 12.38 16.61
N VAL A 26 11.85 11.95 17.79
CA VAL A 26 11.11 12.26 19.00
C VAL A 26 11.32 13.72 19.30
N PHE A 27 10.34 14.53 18.99
CA PHE A 27 10.36 15.93 19.36
C PHE A 27 10.10 16.08 20.85
N CYS A 28 11.16 16.31 21.60
CA CYS A 28 11.03 16.83 22.94
C CYS A 28 10.74 18.32 22.85
N SER A 29 9.58 18.78 23.29
CA SER A 29 9.37 20.19 23.54
C SER A 29 10.22 20.59 24.74
N THR A 30 10.96 21.68 24.63
CA THR A 30 11.84 22.21 25.67
C THR A 30 11.11 23.18 26.57
N GLY A 31 9.93 22.87 27.06
CA GLY A 31 9.19 23.65 28.01
C GLY A 31 9.14 22.97 29.38
N ALA A 32 9.01 23.74 30.47
CA ALA A 32 8.91 23.21 31.82
C ALA A 32 7.70 22.29 32.04
N ASP A 33 6.74 22.32 31.13
CA ASP A 33 5.52 21.51 31.09
C ASP A 33 5.47 20.60 29.85
N ALA A 34 6.63 20.16 29.36
CA ALA A 34 6.69 19.24 28.21
C ALA A 34 6.02 17.93 28.61
N GLU A 35 4.77 17.79 28.28
CA GLU A 35 4.11 16.51 28.22
C GLU A 35 4.88 15.64 27.21
N TYR A 36 5.35 14.50 27.65
CA TYR A 36 6.05 13.55 26.80
C TYR A 36 5.03 13.04 25.78
N VAL A 37 4.91 13.75 24.67
CA VAL A 37 4.11 13.28 23.55
C VAL A 37 4.93 12.12 22.95
N TYR A 38 4.60 10.91 23.39
CA TYR A 38 5.03 9.75 22.62
C TYR A 38 4.69 10.05 21.16
N PRO A 39 5.65 9.93 20.21
CA PRO A 39 5.25 9.95 18.83
C PRO A 39 4.14 8.92 18.76
N THR A 40 2.94 9.38 18.56
CA THR A 40 1.89 8.48 18.16
C THR A 40 2.45 7.88 16.89
N PHE A 41 2.96 6.65 16.98
CA PHE A 41 3.08 5.83 15.81
C PHE A 41 1.70 5.92 15.17
N GLN A 42 1.56 6.78 14.22
CA GLN A 42 0.38 6.74 13.38
C GLN A 42 0.47 5.34 12.78
N SER A 43 -0.28 4.45 13.40
CA SER A 43 -0.37 3.09 12.96
C SER A 43 -0.59 3.17 11.46
N ASN A 44 0.25 2.50 10.71
CA ASN A 44 0.18 2.50 9.27
C ASN A 44 -1.11 1.76 8.88
N GLY A 45 -2.23 2.49 8.97
CA GLY A 45 -3.54 1.97 8.67
C GLY A 45 -4.15 1.18 9.82
N GLU A 46 -5.06 1.79 10.57
CA GLU A 46 -5.99 1.06 11.44
C GLU A 46 -6.95 0.19 10.62
N ARG A 47 -7.03 0.41 9.32
CA ARG A 47 -7.94 -0.28 8.41
C ARG A 47 -7.22 -1.29 7.54
N GLY A 48 -7.73 -2.51 7.54
CA GLY A 48 -7.43 -3.52 6.53
C GLY A 48 -8.50 -3.47 5.43
N LEU A 49 -8.09 -3.43 4.18
CA LEU A 49 -8.98 -3.39 3.02
C LEU A 49 -9.00 -4.73 2.32
N PHE A 50 -10.20 -5.18 1.94
CA PHE A 50 -10.45 -6.36 1.12
C PHE A 50 -11.09 -5.90 -0.18
N MET A 51 -10.42 -6.13 -1.29
CA MET A 51 -10.79 -5.57 -2.60
C MET A 51 -11.06 -6.66 -3.62
N GLY A 52 -12.23 -6.58 -4.27
CA GLY A 52 -12.66 -7.56 -5.27
C GLY A 52 -13.10 -8.87 -4.66
N GLY A 53 -13.23 -9.89 -5.47
CA GLY A 53 -13.72 -11.20 -5.03
C GLY A 53 -13.69 -12.24 -6.15
N ASN A 54 -14.33 -13.36 -5.91
CA ASN A 54 -14.49 -14.40 -6.93
C ASN A 54 -15.66 -14.04 -7.87
N ASN A 55 -15.58 -14.51 -9.10
CA ASN A 55 -16.61 -14.29 -10.15
C ASN A 55 -16.79 -12.87 -10.67
N GLY A 56 -15.78 -12.01 -10.52
CA GLY A 56 -15.85 -10.64 -11.03
C GLY A 56 -16.72 -9.73 -10.17
N GLU A 57 -16.47 -9.72 -8.88
CA GLU A 57 -17.13 -8.83 -7.93
C GLU A 57 -16.30 -7.57 -7.74
N ASN A 58 -16.99 -6.46 -7.51
CA ASN A 58 -16.37 -5.14 -7.31
C ASN A 58 -16.45 -4.66 -5.85
N TYR A 59 -16.75 -5.53 -4.91
CA TYR A 59 -16.89 -5.17 -3.50
C TYR A 59 -15.57 -4.70 -2.91
N LEU A 60 -15.69 -3.74 -2.01
CA LEU A 60 -14.58 -3.20 -1.26
C LEU A 60 -15.01 -3.07 0.20
N ASP A 61 -14.48 -3.94 1.03
CA ASP A 61 -14.76 -3.99 2.46
C ASP A 61 -13.55 -3.57 3.29
N TYR A 62 -13.79 -3.15 4.52
CA TYR A 62 -12.73 -2.87 5.47
C TYR A 62 -13.02 -3.41 6.87
N ILE A 63 -11.95 -3.63 7.61
CA ILE A 63 -11.97 -3.90 9.05
C ILE A 63 -11.12 -2.87 9.79
N THR A 64 -11.39 -2.68 11.07
CA THR A 64 -10.45 -2.00 11.97
C THR A 64 -9.54 -3.06 12.60
N ILE A 65 -8.25 -3.05 12.25
CA ILE A 65 -7.30 -4.12 12.63
C ILE A 65 -7.12 -4.19 14.15
N SER A 66 -7.20 -3.06 14.84
CA SER A 66 -7.02 -2.95 16.30
C SER A 66 -8.22 -3.43 17.12
N SER A 67 -9.35 -3.78 16.49
CA SER A 67 -10.57 -4.22 17.17
C SER A 67 -11.15 -5.47 16.51
N THR A 68 -11.88 -6.26 17.30
CA THR A 68 -12.69 -7.37 16.77
C THR A 68 -14.00 -6.85 16.20
N GLY A 69 -14.51 -7.48 15.13
CA GLY A 69 -15.78 -7.12 14.51
C GLY A 69 -15.88 -7.66 13.09
N ASN A 70 -17.07 -7.53 12.53
CA ASN A 70 -17.30 -7.85 11.12
C ASN A 70 -16.73 -6.75 10.22
N ALA A 71 -16.45 -7.09 8.97
CA ALA A 71 -16.15 -6.10 7.95
C ALA A 71 -17.34 -5.17 7.72
N SER A 72 -17.02 -3.96 7.31
CA SER A 72 -17.99 -2.95 6.90
C SER A 72 -17.76 -2.58 5.44
N ASP A 73 -18.82 -2.19 4.77
CA ASP A 73 -18.75 -1.70 3.40
C ASP A 73 -17.88 -0.43 3.33
N PHE A 74 -16.93 -0.44 2.42
CA PHE A 74 -16.09 0.72 2.12
C PHE A 74 -16.56 1.45 0.87
N GLY A 75 -17.07 0.70 -0.12
CA GLY A 75 -17.49 1.17 -1.44
C GLY A 75 -17.28 0.10 -2.50
N ASN A 76 -17.07 0.53 -3.74
CA ASN A 76 -16.90 -0.39 -4.86
C ASN A 76 -15.65 -0.07 -5.69
N LEU A 77 -15.05 -1.09 -6.27
CA LEU A 77 -14.09 -0.94 -7.34
C LEU A 77 -14.79 -0.43 -8.61
N GLN A 78 -14.08 0.27 -9.48
CA GLN A 78 -14.60 0.69 -10.79
C GLN A 78 -14.73 -0.48 -11.75
N THR A 79 -13.83 -1.45 -11.61
CA THR A 79 -13.79 -2.65 -12.45
C THR A 79 -13.74 -3.87 -11.54
N ASP A 80 -14.56 -4.87 -11.87
CA ASP A 80 -14.54 -6.15 -11.19
C ASP A 80 -13.17 -6.82 -11.33
N ILE A 81 -12.58 -7.25 -10.22
CA ILE A 81 -11.24 -7.83 -10.20
C ILE A 81 -11.21 -9.07 -9.31
N THR A 82 -10.67 -10.15 -9.87
CA THR A 82 -10.28 -11.37 -9.17
C THR A 82 -8.76 -11.54 -9.29
N ALA A 83 -8.09 -12.02 -8.24
CA ALA A 83 -6.67 -12.33 -8.24
C ALA A 83 -5.76 -11.14 -8.65
N GLY A 84 -6.13 -9.93 -8.28
CA GLY A 84 -5.28 -8.74 -8.36
C GLY A 84 -4.32 -8.66 -7.17
N GLY A 85 -3.29 -7.84 -7.28
CA GLY A 85 -2.31 -7.59 -6.22
C GLY A 85 -2.57 -6.27 -5.49
N GLY A 86 -2.64 -6.32 -4.15
CA GLY A 86 -2.86 -5.16 -3.30
C GLY A 86 -1.55 -4.54 -2.80
N VAL A 87 -1.45 -3.22 -2.84
CA VAL A 87 -0.35 -2.42 -2.30
C VAL A 87 -0.92 -1.25 -1.51
N SER A 88 -0.16 -0.71 -0.57
CA SER A 88 -0.61 0.44 0.21
C SER A 88 0.53 1.28 0.76
N ASN A 89 0.19 2.51 1.12
CA ASN A 89 0.96 3.35 2.02
C ASN A 89 0.04 3.84 3.16
N LYS A 90 0.45 4.87 3.91
CA LYS A 90 -0.38 5.43 5.01
C LYS A 90 -1.69 6.08 4.55
N VAL A 91 -1.79 6.45 3.27
CA VAL A 91 -2.89 7.28 2.74
C VAL A 91 -3.75 6.50 1.76
N ARG A 92 -3.11 5.74 0.87
CA ARG A 92 -3.77 5.05 -0.24
C ARG A 92 -3.61 3.54 -0.15
N GLY A 93 -4.70 2.83 -0.41
CA GLY A 93 -4.71 1.42 -0.78
C GLY A 93 -4.99 1.31 -2.28
N ALA A 94 -4.22 0.50 -2.99
CA ALA A 94 -4.41 0.28 -4.41
C ALA A 94 -4.38 -1.21 -4.74
N ILE A 95 -5.13 -1.60 -5.77
CA ILE A 95 -5.12 -2.94 -6.35
C ILE A 95 -4.77 -2.82 -7.83
N GLY A 96 -3.86 -3.64 -8.29
CA GLY A 96 -3.44 -3.64 -9.69
C GLY A 96 -3.55 -5.01 -10.34
N GLY A 97 -3.81 -5.02 -11.63
CA GLY A 97 -3.99 -6.22 -12.42
C GLY A 97 -5.22 -7.02 -12.01
N GLY A 98 -5.15 -8.33 -12.21
CA GLY A 98 -6.22 -9.26 -11.90
C GLY A 98 -7.01 -9.70 -13.13
N PHE A 99 -8.03 -10.51 -12.88
CA PHE A 99 -8.85 -11.12 -13.90
C PHE A 99 -10.29 -10.63 -13.83
N ASN A 100 -10.86 -10.31 -14.96
CA ASN A 100 -12.27 -10.04 -15.14
C ASN A 100 -12.82 -11.01 -16.18
N PRO A 101 -13.95 -11.72 -15.92
CA PRO A 101 -14.48 -12.71 -16.83
C PRO A 101 -14.80 -12.19 -18.23
N SER A 102 -15.12 -10.90 -18.36
CA SER A 102 -15.52 -10.28 -19.64
C SER A 102 -14.33 -9.76 -20.46
N THR A 103 -13.28 -9.30 -19.79
CA THR A 103 -12.15 -8.59 -20.42
C THR A 103 -10.80 -9.29 -20.18
N MET A 104 -10.80 -10.40 -19.47
CA MET A 104 -9.64 -11.26 -19.19
C MET A 104 -8.65 -10.62 -18.20
N ALA A 105 -7.34 -10.86 -18.38
CA ALA A 105 -6.30 -10.28 -17.53
C ALA A 105 -6.24 -8.76 -17.71
N GLN A 106 -6.28 -8.04 -16.58
CA GLN A 106 -6.37 -6.59 -16.55
C GLN A 106 -5.00 -5.95 -16.35
N ASN A 107 -4.84 -4.73 -16.87
CA ASN A 107 -3.73 -3.84 -16.53
C ASN A 107 -4.15 -2.71 -15.58
N VAL A 108 -5.42 -2.53 -15.32
CA VAL A 108 -5.95 -1.41 -14.52
C VAL A 108 -5.40 -1.45 -13.10
N ILE A 109 -5.00 -0.28 -12.60
CA ILE A 109 -4.69 -0.03 -11.19
C ILE A 109 -5.76 0.90 -10.65
N GLN A 110 -6.42 0.50 -9.57
CA GLN A 110 -7.45 1.29 -8.89
C GLN A 110 -7.01 1.58 -7.46
N TYR A 111 -7.41 2.72 -6.91
CA TYR A 111 -7.04 3.10 -5.55
C TYR A 111 -8.17 3.74 -4.77
N VAL A 112 -8.04 3.72 -3.45
CA VAL A 112 -8.87 4.45 -2.49
C VAL A 112 -8.01 5.23 -1.51
N THR A 113 -8.60 6.27 -0.91
CA THR A 113 -8.04 6.92 0.27
C THR A 113 -8.49 6.17 1.52
N ILE A 114 -7.58 5.54 2.25
CA ILE A 114 -7.87 4.61 3.35
C ILE A 114 -8.71 5.26 4.47
N ALA A 115 -8.51 6.55 4.74
CA ALA A 115 -9.19 7.25 5.83
C ALA A 115 -10.68 7.49 5.60
N THR A 116 -11.13 7.54 4.33
CA THR A 116 -12.51 7.88 3.95
C THR A 116 -13.11 6.79 3.08
N THR A 117 -14.29 6.30 3.48
CA THR A 117 -15.06 5.35 2.68
C THR A 117 -15.53 5.99 1.38
N GLY A 118 -15.62 5.19 0.33
CA GLY A 118 -16.03 5.63 -1.00
C GLY A 118 -15.51 4.70 -2.09
N ASN A 119 -15.98 4.90 -3.29
CA ASN A 119 -15.59 4.08 -4.44
C ASN A 119 -14.12 4.33 -4.84
N ALA A 120 -13.51 3.28 -5.37
CA ALA A 120 -12.18 3.38 -5.94
C ALA A 120 -12.14 4.34 -7.13
N GLN A 121 -10.99 4.91 -7.35
CA GLN A 121 -10.67 5.79 -8.46
C GLN A 121 -9.59 5.15 -9.32
N ASP A 122 -9.54 5.54 -10.58
CA ASP A 122 -8.48 5.16 -11.48
C ASP A 122 -7.14 5.74 -10.99
N PHE A 123 -6.14 4.86 -10.91
CA PHE A 123 -4.77 5.24 -10.60
C PHE A 123 -3.92 5.33 -11.86
N GLY A 124 -4.15 4.45 -12.82
CA GLY A 124 -3.39 4.22 -14.04
C GLY A 124 -3.32 2.73 -14.38
N ASP A 125 -2.34 2.33 -15.18
CA ASP A 125 -2.22 0.99 -15.71
C ASP A 125 -0.87 0.35 -15.42
N LEU A 126 -0.84 -0.98 -15.25
CA LEU A 126 0.37 -1.80 -15.37
C LEU A 126 0.88 -1.78 -16.82
N THR A 127 2.14 -2.08 -17.01
CA THR A 127 2.74 -2.17 -18.36
C THR A 127 2.12 -3.27 -19.20
N VAL A 128 1.65 -4.36 -18.56
CA VAL A 128 0.99 -5.50 -19.21
C VAL A 128 -0.14 -6.04 -18.33
N GLY A 129 -1.27 -6.38 -18.93
CA GLY A 129 -2.40 -7.01 -18.24
C GLY A 129 -2.04 -8.41 -17.72
N ARG A 130 -2.14 -8.60 -16.38
CA ARG A 130 -1.76 -9.83 -15.69
C ARG A 130 -2.67 -10.09 -14.49
N ASP A 131 -2.90 -11.37 -14.22
CA ASP A 131 -3.57 -11.84 -12.98
C ASP A 131 -2.59 -12.66 -12.12
N ARG A 132 -2.96 -13.00 -10.89
CA ARG A 132 -2.17 -13.80 -9.94
C ARG A 132 -0.74 -13.29 -9.73
N LEU A 133 -0.57 -12.00 -9.78
CA LEU A 133 0.72 -11.35 -9.55
C LEU A 133 0.99 -11.17 -8.05
N GLY A 134 2.26 -11.24 -7.67
CA GLY A 134 2.70 -10.85 -6.34
C GLY A 134 2.76 -9.34 -6.22
N ALA A 135 2.44 -8.82 -5.03
CA ALA A 135 2.49 -7.38 -4.79
C ALA A 135 3.22 -7.07 -3.48
N VAL A 136 4.03 -6.03 -3.50
CA VAL A 136 4.77 -5.53 -2.34
C VAL A 136 4.77 -4.01 -2.36
N SER A 137 4.86 -3.38 -1.19
CA SER A 137 4.92 -1.93 -1.12
C SER A 137 5.76 -1.43 0.06
N ASN A 138 6.17 -0.19 -0.06
CA ASN A 138 6.66 0.62 1.04
C ASN A 138 5.87 1.95 1.08
N LEU A 139 6.32 2.92 1.89
CA LEU A 139 5.61 4.20 2.02
C LEU A 139 5.57 5.01 0.71
N SER A 140 6.48 4.75 -0.23
CA SER A 140 6.62 5.52 -1.47
C SER A 140 6.13 4.78 -2.69
N ARG A 141 6.44 3.48 -2.80
CA ARG A 141 6.21 2.68 -4.01
C ARG A 141 5.33 1.48 -3.75
N GLY A 142 4.47 1.17 -4.71
CA GLY A 142 3.82 -0.12 -4.89
C GLY A 142 4.44 -0.83 -6.08
N CYS A 143 4.72 -2.13 -5.95
CA CYS A 143 5.31 -2.96 -7.01
C CYS A 143 4.48 -4.21 -7.21
N TRP A 144 4.37 -4.65 -8.47
CA TRP A 144 3.70 -5.88 -8.87
C TRP A 144 4.64 -6.73 -9.72
N GLY A 145 4.85 -7.97 -9.33
CA GLY A 145 5.79 -8.87 -10.00
C GLY A 145 5.18 -10.18 -10.42
N GLY A 146 5.60 -10.69 -11.55
CA GLY A 146 5.15 -11.97 -12.08
C GLY A 146 3.70 -11.95 -12.55
N GLY A 147 3.00 -13.05 -12.34
CA GLY A 147 1.62 -13.25 -12.77
C GLY A 147 1.49 -13.88 -14.14
N SER A 148 0.27 -14.09 -14.57
CA SER A 148 -0.06 -14.63 -15.89
C SER A 148 -0.94 -13.70 -16.70
N GLY A 149 -0.75 -13.71 -18.00
CA GLY A 149 -1.59 -12.99 -18.95
C GLY A 149 -2.23 -13.95 -19.95
N ARG A 150 -3.24 -13.45 -20.66
CA ARG A 150 -4.01 -14.25 -21.60
C ARG A 150 -4.15 -13.63 -22.99
N ASN A 151 -3.59 -12.45 -23.18
CA ASN A 151 -3.64 -11.74 -24.45
C ASN A 151 -2.23 -11.20 -24.81
N PRO A 152 -1.63 -11.57 -25.95
CA PRO A 152 -2.09 -12.50 -26.99
C PRO A 152 -1.71 -13.96 -26.68
N GLY A 153 -2.60 -14.72 -26.05
CA GLY A 153 -2.33 -16.10 -25.62
C GLY A 153 -1.89 -16.18 -24.15
N ALA A 154 -1.88 -17.38 -23.57
CA ALA A 154 -1.47 -17.58 -22.19
C ALA A 154 0.06 -17.45 -22.06
N PHE A 155 0.50 -16.65 -21.09
CA PHE A 155 1.92 -16.53 -20.75
C PHE A 155 2.09 -16.35 -19.23
N THR A 156 3.24 -16.75 -18.72
CA THR A 156 3.67 -16.43 -17.35
C THR A 156 4.75 -15.36 -17.43
N SER A 157 4.64 -14.32 -16.59
CA SER A 157 5.51 -13.15 -16.62
C SER A 157 6.61 -13.21 -15.56
N ASN A 158 7.74 -12.58 -15.85
CA ASN A 158 8.76 -12.22 -14.88
C ASN A 158 8.82 -10.70 -14.63
N THR A 159 8.05 -9.90 -15.37
CA THR A 159 8.07 -8.44 -15.28
C THR A 159 7.69 -7.96 -13.88
N VAL A 160 8.41 -6.96 -13.41
CA VAL A 160 8.09 -6.22 -12.19
C VAL A 160 7.77 -4.77 -12.54
N ASP A 161 6.54 -4.37 -12.28
CA ASP A 161 6.08 -2.99 -12.45
C ASP A 161 6.09 -2.24 -11.12
N TYR A 162 6.27 -0.91 -11.16
CA TYR A 162 6.10 -0.07 -9.97
C TYR A 162 5.35 1.21 -10.28
N VAL A 163 4.71 1.76 -9.22
CA VAL A 163 4.14 3.11 -9.20
C VAL A 163 4.65 3.88 -7.99
N THR A 164 4.59 5.21 -8.06
CA THR A 164 4.73 6.09 -6.90
C THR A 164 3.35 6.31 -6.28
N LEU A 165 3.10 5.78 -5.07
CA LEU A 165 1.77 5.79 -4.44
C LEU A 165 1.23 7.20 -4.13
N ALA A 166 2.09 8.22 -4.05
CA ALA A 166 1.68 9.59 -3.76
C ALA A 166 1.01 10.29 -4.96
N SER A 167 1.24 9.86 -6.18
CA SER A 167 0.69 10.44 -7.41
C SER A 167 0.12 9.36 -8.32
N THR A 168 -1.04 9.64 -8.93
CA THR A 168 -1.63 8.76 -9.95
C THR A 168 -0.82 8.80 -11.24
N GLY A 169 -0.84 7.69 -11.98
CA GLY A 169 -0.17 7.54 -13.27
C GLY A 169 0.15 6.07 -13.55
N ASN A 170 0.50 5.78 -14.79
CA ASN A 170 0.83 4.42 -15.22
C ASN A 170 2.09 3.91 -14.54
N ALA A 171 2.13 2.61 -14.32
CA ALA A 171 3.29 1.92 -13.81
C ALA A 171 4.45 1.99 -14.80
N GLN A 172 5.64 1.92 -14.25
CA GLN A 172 6.89 1.85 -14.99
C GLN A 172 7.53 0.48 -14.73
N ASP A 173 8.23 -0.03 -15.74
CA ASP A 173 9.03 -1.23 -15.61
C ASP A 173 10.14 -1.01 -14.57
N CYS A 174 10.25 -1.92 -13.62
CA CYS A 174 11.27 -1.96 -12.57
C CYS A 174 12.35 -3.00 -12.85
N GLY A 175 12.15 -3.85 -13.85
CA GLY A 175 12.98 -4.98 -14.16
C GLY A 175 12.24 -6.32 -14.03
N ASP A 176 12.96 -7.41 -13.86
CA ASP A 176 12.44 -8.75 -13.93
C ASP A 176 12.69 -9.59 -12.68
N LEU A 177 11.78 -10.50 -12.39
CA LEU A 177 12.05 -11.64 -11.53
C LEU A 177 13.04 -12.60 -12.20
N THR A 178 13.82 -13.29 -11.42
CA THR A 178 14.81 -14.27 -11.94
C THR A 178 14.18 -15.41 -12.74
N VAL A 179 12.90 -15.72 -12.45
CA VAL A 179 12.11 -16.75 -13.15
C VAL A 179 10.68 -16.27 -13.23
N ALA A 180 10.06 -16.44 -14.42
CA ALA A 180 8.64 -16.18 -14.61
C ALA A 180 7.80 -17.10 -13.70
N ARG A 181 6.82 -16.52 -12.99
CA ARG A 181 5.96 -17.23 -12.03
C ARG A 181 4.62 -16.52 -11.82
N GLU A 182 3.63 -17.26 -11.35
CA GLU A 182 2.34 -16.81 -10.86
C GLU A 182 2.08 -17.25 -9.42
#